data_8c055e60d5e18a66c42ace4d4d810dc3
#
_entry.id   8c055e60d5e18a66c42ace4d4d810dc3
#
_cell.length_a   1.000
_cell.length_b   1.000
_cell.length_c   1.000
_cell.angle_alpha   90.00
_cell.angle_beta   90.00
_cell.angle_gamma   90.00
#
_symmetry.space_group_name_H-M   'P 1'
#
loop_
_entity.id
_entity.type
_entity.pdbx_description
1 polymer ?
#
loop_
_entity_poly.entity_id
_entity_poly.type
_entity_poly.pdbx_seq_one_letter_code
_entity_poly.pdbx_strand_id
1 'polypeptide(L)'
;MNVPKISAFSLLIGSVGLVFTSTSTLAQNDGNCRDVPNHSQLKTALGAAQNQTNGGFGLEMWGTIVNRDGVVCAVAFTGSDRGSQWPGSRVISAQKANTANAFSLPDLVLSTANLFSAVQPGGSLYGLQHSNPVETEVAYKGPSSHFGQPNDPMVGSKIGGVNVFGGGLALYKTINTLRTLVGALGVSGDSSCADHYIAWKTRFVLNLDSIPGGVGPSSTDNIAFDISPDAHNHPVSTGGWGHPNCNPAFYNSNPSLLVSHPVGPNP
;
A
#
# COMPACT_ATOMS: atom_id res chain seq x y z
N MET A 1 88.15 37.53 -22.40
CA MET A 1 87.52 37.04 -21.17
C MET A 1 86.25 36.31 -21.55
N ASN A 2 86.33 35.00 -21.60
CA ASN A 2 85.15 34.14 -21.99
C ASN A 2 84.36 33.77 -20.74
N VAL A 3 83.13 34.03 -20.80
CA VAL A 3 82.16 33.58 -19.75
C VAL A 3 81.44 32.34 -20.31
N PRO A 4 81.39 31.20 -19.61
CA PRO A 4 80.68 30.03 -20.07
C PRO A 4 79.18 30.11 -19.85
N LYS A 5 78.44 29.74 -20.89
CA LYS A 5 76.96 29.59 -20.79
C LYS A 5 76.58 28.35 -20.00
N ILE A 6 75.82 28.52 -18.94
CA ILE A 6 75.20 27.44 -18.18
C ILE A 6 73.88 27.07 -18.87
N SER A 7 73.80 25.85 -19.39
CA SER A 7 72.56 25.25 -19.90
C SER A 7 71.65 24.84 -18.72
N ALA A 8 70.49 25.43 -18.64
CA ALA A 8 69.44 24.99 -17.72
C ALA A 8 68.73 23.78 -18.27
N PHE A 9 68.86 22.65 -17.54
CA PHE A 9 68.09 21.43 -17.79
C PHE A 9 66.71 21.60 -17.16
N SER A 10 65.67 21.77 -17.98
CA SER A 10 64.31 21.79 -17.50
C SER A 10 63.81 20.36 -17.22
N LEU A 11 63.61 20.04 -15.94
CA LEU A 11 62.97 18.82 -15.51
C LEU A 11 61.47 18.98 -15.70
N LEU A 12 60.88 18.32 -16.68
CA LEU A 12 59.43 18.15 -16.82
C LEU A 12 58.97 17.12 -15.80
N ILE A 13 58.41 17.60 -14.69
CA ILE A 13 57.64 16.75 -13.75
C ILE A 13 56.25 16.59 -14.35
N GLY A 14 56.02 15.42 -14.99
CA GLY A 14 54.69 15.00 -15.43
C GLY A 14 53.83 14.65 -14.22
N SER A 15 52.96 15.58 -13.83
CA SER A 15 51.89 15.28 -12.87
C SER A 15 50.83 14.39 -13.54
N VAL A 16 50.89 13.07 -13.23
CA VAL A 16 49.79 12.15 -13.52
C VAL A 16 48.62 12.52 -12.59
N GLY A 17 47.71 13.33 -13.10
CA GLY A 17 46.45 13.59 -12.43
C GLY A 17 45.62 12.31 -12.42
N LEU A 18 45.52 11.63 -11.26
CA LEU A 18 44.46 10.65 -11.04
C LEU A 18 43.11 11.38 -11.10
N VAL A 19 42.44 11.27 -12.24
CA VAL A 19 41.04 11.62 -12.36
C VAL A 19 40.25 10.55 -11.63
N PHE A 20 39.91 10.78 -10.34
CA PHE A 20 38.88 10.05 -9.69
C PHE A 20 37.56 10.46 -10.34
N THR A 21 37.12 9.70 -11.32
CA THR A 21 35.73 9.72 -11.75
C THR A 21 34.94 9.13 -10.60
N SER A 22 34.41 9.99 -9.74
CA SER A 22 33.34 9.64 -8.83
C SER A 22 32.15 9.25 -9.74
N THR A 23 32.03 7.99 -10.07
CA THR A 23 30.77 7.44 -10.48
C THR A 23 29.86 7.56 -9.26
N SER A 24 29.11 8.67 -9.18
CA SER A 24 27.87 8.70 -8.42
C SER A 24 27.03 7.58 -9.05
N THR A 25 27.11 6.38 -8.50
CA THR A 25 26.00 5.46 -8.58
C THR A 25 24.87 6.20 -7.86
N LEU A 26 24.12 7.00 -8.63
CA LEU A 26 22.73 7.20 -8.29
C LEU A 26 22.26 5.78 -8.04
N ALA A 27 21.98 5.44 -6.77
CA ALA A 27 21.17 4.30 -6.46
C ALA A 27 19.90 4.57 -7.26
N GLN A 28 19.85 4.00 -8.44
CA GLN A 28 18.64 3.81 -9.18
C GLN A 28 17.85 2.95 -8.21
N ASN A 29 16.96 3.58 -7.44
CA ASN A 29 15.89 2.91 -6.76
C ASN A 29 15.01 2.37 -7.88
N ASP A 30 15.49 1.31 -8.49
CA ASP A 30 14.66 0.39 -9.21
C ASP A 30 13.72 -0.12 -8.14
N GLY A 31 12.49 0.44 -8.12
CA GLY A 31 11.50 0.13 -7.11
C GLY A 31 11.49 -1.36 -6.87
N ASN A 32 12.28 -1.82 -5.87
CA ASN A 32 12.59 -3.23 -5.72
C ASN A 32 11.34 -3.95 -5.25
N CYS A 33 10.60 -4.53 -6.19
CA CYS A 33 9.39 -5.30 -5.94
C CYS A 33 9.66 -6.75 -5.53
N ARG A 34 10.92 -7.14 -5.25
CA ARG A 34 11.30 -8.53 -4.93
C ARG A 34 10.70 -9.02 -3.62
N ASP A 35 10.45 -8.12 -2.69
CA ASP A 35 9.98 -8.45 -1.34
C ASP A 35 8.46 -8.47 -1.20
N VAL A 36 7.73 -8.13 -2.26
CA VAL A 36 6.27 -8.10 -2.30
C VAL A 36 5.72 -9.01 -3.41
N PRO A 37 4.44 -9.41 -3.33
CA PRO A 37 3.82 -10.30 -4.32
C PRO A 37 3.84 -9.70 -5.73
N ASN A 38 4.10 -10.54 -6.71
CA ASN A 38 3.97 -10.19 -8.11
C ASN A 38 2.51 -10.25 -8.59
N HIS A 39 2.26 -9.88 -9.84
CA HIS A 39 0.92 -9.86 -10.45
C HIS A 39 0.17 -11.20 -10.32
N SER A 40 0.82 -12.32 -10.64
CA SER A 40 0.17 -13.64 -10.59
C SER A 40 -0.22 -14.05 -9.17
N GLN A 41 0.67 -13.82 -8.20
CA GLN A 41 0.41 -14.09 -6.79
C GLN A 41 -0.75 -13.22 -6.27
N LEU A 42 -0.73 -11.92 -6.58
CA LEU A 42 -1.82 -11.02 -6.23
C LEU A 42 -3.14 -11.47 -6.84
N LYS A 43 -3.19 -11.74 -8.14
CA LYS A 43 -4.41 -12.15 -8.85
C LYS A 43 -5.01 -13.42 -8.25
N THR A 44 -4.18 -14.42 -7.97
CA THR A 44 -4.62 -15.69 -7.38
C THR A 44 -5.18 -15.49 -5.98
N ALA A 45 -4.47 -14.78 -5.11
CA ALA A 45 -4.89 -14.54 -3.73
C ALA A 45 -6.16 -13.68 -3.66
N LEU A 46 -6.24 -12.64 -4.50
CA LEU A 46 -7.39 -11.74 -4.59
C LEU A 46 -8.65 -12.51 -5.04
N GLY A 47 -8.53 -13.35 -6.08
CA GLY A 47 -9.64 -14.18 -6.55
C GLY A 47 -10.11 -15.20 -5.50
N ALA A 48 -9.18 -15.84 -4.79
CA ALA A 48 -9.52 -16.77 -3.72
C ALA A 48 -10.25 -16.07 -2.55
N ALA A 49 -9.90 -14.83 -2.24
CA ALA A 49 -10.55 -14.03 -1.20
C ALA A 49 -11.92 -13.49 -1.65
N GLN A 50 -12.03 -13.00 -2.87
CA GLN A 50 -13.27 -12.46 -3.46
C GLN A 50 -14.36 -13.52 -3.55
N ASN A 51 -14.03 -14.76 -3.90
CA ASN A 51 -14.96 -15.89 -4.01
C ASN A 51 -15.57 -16.34 -2.67
N GLN A 52 -15.12 -15.79 -1.54
CA GLN A 52 -15.70 -16.07 -0.23
C GLN A 52 -16.83 -15.10 0.09
N THR A 53 -17.64 -15.41 1.11
CA THR A 53 -18.64 -14.48 1.63
C THR A 53 -17.94 -13.31 2.33
N ASN A 54 -18.18 -12.09 1.87
CA ASN A 54 -17.53 -10.86 2.33
C ASN A 54 -18.51 -9.77 2.81
N GLY A 55 -19.81 -10.01 2.77
CA GLY A 55 -20.84 -9.12 3.33
C GLY A 55 -21.22 -7.92 2.48
N GLY A 56 -20.63 -7.78 1.28
CA GLY A 56 -20.94 -6.74 0.30
C GLY A 56 -21.93 -7.21 -0.76
N PHE A 57 -21.81 -6.61 -1.94
CA PHE A 57 -22.66 -6.90 -3.11
C PHE A 57 -22.18 -8.12 -3.92
N GLY A 58 -21.01 -8.68 -3.59
CA GLY A 58 -20.41 -9.81 -4.33
C GLY A 58 -19.76 -9.40 -5.65
N LEU A 59 -19.30 -8.15 -5.73
CA LEU A 59 -18.72 -7.61 -6.95
C LEU A 59 -17.28 -8.11 -7.18
N GLU A 60 -16.83 -7.97 -8.44
CA GLU A 60 -15.44 -8.18 -8.83
C GLU A 60 -14.53 -7.05 -8.34
N MET A 61 -13.25 -7.35 -8.14
CA MET A 61 -12.33 -6.51 -7.39
C MET A 61 -11.14 -6.06 -8.22
N TRP A 62 -10.59 -4.90 -7.84
CA TRP A 62 -9.23 -4.49 -8.15
C TRP A 62 -8.33 -4.68 -6.93
N GLY A 63 -7.11 -5.12 -7.17
CA GLY A 63 -6.05 -5.19 -6.17
C GLY A 63 -4.78 -4.53 -6.65
N THR A 64 -4.10 -3.82 -5.75
CA THR A 64 -2.80 -3.19 -6.01
C THR A 64 -1.83 -3.49 -4.89
N ILE A 65 -0.58 -3.82 -5.24
CA ILE A 65 0.55 -3.94 -4.31
C ILE A 65 1.51 -2.78 -4.53
N VAL A 66 1.91 -2.13 -3.45
CA VAL A 66 3.05 -1.20 -3.43
C VAL A 66 4.17 -1.75 -2.55
N ASN A 67 5.42 -1.43 -2.89
CA ASN A 67 6.56 -1.68 -2.01
C ASN A 67 6.68 -0.61 -0.91
N ARG A 68 7.70 -0.72 -0.05
CA ARG A 68 7.90 0.24 1.06
C ARG A 68 8.17 1.68 0.59
N ASP A 69 8.71 1.87 -0.62
CA ASP A 69 8.95 3.19 -1.23
C ASP A 69 7.68 3.79 -1.90
N GLY A 70 6.54 3.10 -1.84
CA GLY A 70 5.29 3.50 -2.48
C GLY A 70 5.25 3.25 -3.99
N VAL A 71 6.20 2.48 -4.53
CA VAL A 71 6.21 2.09 -5.95
C VAL A 71 5.19 0.98 -6.18
N VAL A 72 4.32 1.15 -7.16
CA VAL A 72 3.35 0.12 -7.57
C VAL A 72 4.10 -1.07 -8.17
N CYS A 73 3.91 -2.24 -7.59
CA CYS A 73 4.57 -3.49 -7.98
C CYS A 73 3.66 -4.45 -8.76
N ALA A 74 2.37 -4.42 -8.47
CA ALA A 74 1.39 -5.22 -9.17
C ALA A 74 0.03 -4.56 -9.13
N VAL A 75 -0.75 -4.70 -10.21
CA VAL A 75 -2.16 -4.33 -10.30
C VAL A 75 -2.89 -5.48 -10.96
N ALA A 76 -3.96 -5.96 -10.36
CA ALA A 76 -4.75 -7.09 -10.88
C ALA A 76 -6.25 -6.85 -10.67
N PHE A 77 -7.08 -7.60 -11.38
CA PHE A 77 -8.53 -7.65 -11.16
C PHE A 77 -9.02 -9.11 -11.18
N THR A 78 -10.19 -9.36 -10.58
CA THR A 78 -10.78 -10.71 -10.48
C THR A 78 -11.70 -11.05 -11.65
N GLY A 79 -12.39 -10.08 -12.23
CA GLY A 79 -13.33 -10.29 -13.32
C GLY A 79 -12.71 -10.76 -14.63
N SER A 80 -13.54 -10.92 -15.65
CA SER A 80 -13.12 -11.40 -16.98
C SER A 80 -12.34 -10.34 -17.77
N ASP A 81 -12.61 -9.08 -17.52
CA ASP A 81 -11.95 -7.92 -18.12
C ASP A 81 -11.95 -6.72 -17.16
N ARG A 82 -11.31 -5.61 -17.58
CA ARG A 82 -11.20 -4.39 -16.77
C ARG A 82 -12.54 -3.68 -16.51
N GLY A 83 -13.59 -4.00 -17.23
CA GLY A 83 -14.93 -3.43 -17.09
C GLY A 83 -15.89 -4.30 -16.27
N SER A 84 -15.47 -5.52 -15.87
CA SER A 84 -16.28 -6.42 -15.05
C SER A 84 -16.39 -5.94 -13.58
N GLN A 85 -15.56 -5.04 -13.16
CA GLN A 85 -15.55 -4.36 -11.86
C GLN A 85 -15.55 -2.86 -12.08
N TRP A 86 -15.89 -2.09 -11.03
CA TRP A 86 -15.91 -0.62 -11.13
C TRP A 86 -14.56 -0.07 -11.63
N PRO A 87 -14.51 0.59 -12.81
CA PRO A 87 -13.23 1.04 -13.40
C PRO A 87 -12.45 2.01 -12.51
N GLY A 88 -13.13 2.86 -11.73
CA GLY A 88 -12.52 3.80 -10.80
C GLY A 88 -11.77 3.12 -9.66
N SER A 89 -12.16 1.89 -9.32
CA SER A 89 -11.55 1.13 -8.23
C SER A 89 -10.11 0.70 -8.51
N ARG A 90 -9.64 0.72 -9.76
CA ARG A 90 -8.23 0.51 -10.08
C ARG A 90 -7.35 1.56 -9.38
N VAL A 91 -7.66 2.83 -9.55
CA VAL A 91 -6.88 3.92 -8.93
C VAL A 91 -7.12 3.97 -7.43
N ILE A 92 -8.36 3.73 -6.97
CA ILE A 92 -8.69 3.69 -5.55
C ILE A 92 -7.91 2.58 -4.83
N SER A 93 -7.77 1.38 -5.43
CA SER A 93 -6.96 0.31 -4.83
C SER A 93 -5.50 0.72 -4.65
N ALA A 94 -4.93 1.43 -5.62
CA ALA A 94 -3.57 1.93 -5.53
C ALA A 94 -3.41 3.02 -4.46
N GLN A 95 -4.37 3.93 -4.32
CA GLN A 95 -4.38 4.92 -3.24
C GLN A 95 -4.51 4.27 -1.86
N LYS A 96 -5.36 3.24 -1.72
CA LYS A 96 -5.49 2.48 -0.47
C LYS A 96 -4.17 1.78 -0.11
N ALA A 97 -3.50 1.16 -1.08
CA ALA A 97 -2.17 0.56 -0.86
C ALA A 97 -1.15 1.61 -0.42
N ASN A 98 -1.07 2.75 -1.13
CA ASN A 98 -0.18 3.85 -0.77
C ASN A 98 -0.44 4.36 0.65
N THR A 99 -1.71 4.54 1.02
CA THR A 99 -2.11 5.03 2.35
C THR A 99 -1.70 4.07 3.46
N ALA A 100 -2.04 2.78 3.34
CA ALA A 100 -1.68 1.78 4.34
C ALA A 100 -0.16 1.66 4.50
N ASN A 101 0.62 1.76 3.39
CA ASN A 101 2.07 1.80 3.42
C ASN A 101 2.62 3.04 4.13
N ALA A 102 2.04 4.21 3.86
CA ALA A 102 2.52 5.49 4.39
C ALA A 102 2.25 5.66 5.89
N PHE A 103 1.17 5.07 6.41
CA PHE A 103 0.74 5.22 7.81
C PHE A 103 1.06 4.02 8.70
N SER A 104 1.75 3.00 8.18
CA SER A 104 2.22 1.87 8.98
C SER A 104 3.72 1.92 9.22
N LEU A 105 4.14 1.48 10.39
CA LEU A 105 5.51 1.51 10.90
C LEU A 105 5.93 0.10 11.40
N PRO A 106 7.20 -0.14 11.70
CA PRO A 106 7.64 -1.43 12.25
C PRO A 106 6.87 -1.87 13.50
N ASP A 107 6.45 -0.92 14.35
CA ASP A 107 5.81 -1.18 15.65
C ASP A 107 4.34 -0.72 15.72
N LEU A 108 3.78 -0.19 14.64
CA LEU A 108 2.39 0.26 14.56
C LEU A 108 1.79 -0.05 13.18
N VAL A 109 0.72 -0.82 13.14
CA VAL A 109 -0.02 -1.07 11.90
C VAL A 109 -1.34 -0.28 11.90
N LEU A 110 -1.62 0.38 10.76
CA LEU A 110 -2.89 1.06 10.49
C LEU A 110 -3.43 0.64 9.12
N SER A 111 -4.69 0.21 9.10
CA SER A 111 -5.42 0.06 7.84
C SER A 111 -6.02 1.40 7.40
N THR A 112 -6.42 1.49 6.15
CA THR A 112 -7.18 2.64 5.65
C THR A 112 -8.53 2.79 6.35
N ALA A 113 -9.14 1.70 6.80
CA ALA A 113 -10.37 1.74 7.59
C ALA A 113 -10.18 2.44 8.96
N ASN A 114 -9.02 2.24 9.60
CA ASN A 114 -8.73 2.88 10.88
C ASN A 114 -8.60 4.41 10.76
N LEU A 115 -8.24 4.93 9.60
CA LEU A 115 -8.09 6.37 9.37
C LEU A 115 -9.42 7.08 9.10
N PHE A 116 -10.52 6.36 8.85
CA PHE A 116 -11.79 6.95 8.44
C PHE A 116 -12.26 8.04 9.40
N SER A 117 -12.45 7.73 10.69
CA SER A 117 -12.95 8.68 11.68
C SER A 117 -11.99 9.85 11.92
N ALA A 118 -10.68 9.60 11.87
CA ALA A 118 -9.67 10.63 12.13
C ALA A 118 -9.69 11.77 11.08
N VAL A 119 -10.15 11.50 9.86
CA VAL A 119 -10.19 12.50 8.76
C VAL A 119 -11.55 13.18 8.62
N GLN A 120 -12.56 12.81 9.41
CA GLN A 120 -13.87 13.46 9.37
C GLN A 120 -13.80 14.87 9.96
N PRO A 121 -14.77 15.74 9.66
CA PRO A 121 -14.85 17.06 10.30
C PRO A 121 -14.72 16.96 11.83
N GLY A 122 -13.80 17.73 12.41
CA GLY A 122 -13.46 17.66 13.84
C GLY A 122 -12.45 16.59 14.22
N GLY A 123 -12.06 15.70 13.31
CA GLY A 123 -11.01 14.70 13.54
C GLY A 123 -9.60 15.28 13.47
N SER A 124 -8.65 14.62 14.10
CA SER A 124 -7.25 15.08 14.23
C SER A 124 -6.48 15.13 12.91
N LEU A 125 -6.93 14.40 11.89
CA LEU A 125 -6.33 14.34 10.55
C LEU A 125 -7.27 14.92 9.48
N TYR A 126 -8.21 15.79 9.88
CA TYR A 126 -9.11 16.45 8.93
C TYR A 126 -8.31 17.17 7.82
N GLY A 127 -8.70 16.98 6.57
CA GLY A 127 -8.00 17.54 5.40
C GLY A 127 -6.88 16.66 4.82
N LEU A 128 -6.51 15.55 5.47
CA LEU A 128 -5.45 14.67 5.02
C LEU A 128 -5.62 14.22 3.56
N GLN A 129 -6.85 13.82 3.15
CA GLN A 129 -7.12 13.39 1.78
C GLN A 129 -6.97 14.53 0.77
N HIS A 130 -7.42 15.73 1.12
CA HIS A 130 -7.36 16.90 0.24
C HIS A 130 -5.94 17.43 0.04
N SER A 131 -5.09 17.31 1.06
CA SER A 131 -3.69 17.75 1.01
C SER A 131 -2.75 16.74 0.37
N ASN A 132 -3.24 15.53 0.05
CA ASN A 132 -2.46 14.46 -0.55
C ASN A 132 -3.19 13.90 -1.79
N PRO A 133 -3.24 14.65 -2.89
CA PRO A 133 -3.90 14.19 -4.11
C PRO A 133 -3.11 13.06 -4.78
N VAL A 134 -3.82 12.28 -5.58
CA VAL A 134 -3.22 11.28 -6.46
C VAL A 134 -2.44 11.96 -7.59
N GLU A 135 -1.32 11.34 -8.02
CA GLU A 135 -0.61 11.75 -9.24
C GLU A 135 -1.38 11.26 -10.47
N THR A 136 -2.17 12.16 -11.07
CA THR A 136 -3.12 11.80 -12.13
C THR A 136 -2.45 11.34 -13.41
N GLU A 137 -1.27 11.89 -13.75
CA GLU A 137 -0.50 11.46 -14.93
C GLU A 137 0.00 10.03 -14.78
N VAL A 138 0.32 9.59 -13.57
CA VAL A 138 0.67 8.20 -13.28
C VAL A 138 -0.57 7.30 -13.27
N ALA A 139 -1.64 7.76 -12.62
CA ALA A 139 -2.85 6.98 -12.41
C ALA A 139 -3.54 6.57 -13.72
N TYR A 140 -3.56 7.47 -14.70
CA TYR A 140 -4.33 7.31 -15.93
C TYR A 140 -3.49 7.20 -17.20
N LYS A 141 -2.15 7.08 -17.07
CA LYS A 141 -1.27 6.91 -18.24
C LYS A 141 -1.46 5.58 -18.97
N GLY A 142 -1.05 5.57 -20.22
CA GLY A 142 -0.96 4.39 -21.05
C GLY A 142 -2.30 3.81 -21.54
N PRO A 143 -2.27 2.74 -22.32
CA PRO A 143 -3.47 2.15 -22.91
C PRO A 143 -4.27 1.37 -21.85
N SER A 144 -5.59 1.59 -21.83
CA SER A 144 -6.50 0.93 -20.88
C SER A 144 -6.58 -0.59 -21.06
N SER A 145 -6.17 -1.12 -22.21
CA SER A 145 -6.07 -2.57 -22.46
C SER A 145 -5.02 -3.25 -21.56
N HIS A 146 -4.06 -2.48 -21.00
CA HIS A 146 -3.05 -2.99 -20.07
C HIS A 146 -3.47 -2.87 -18.62
N PHE A 147 -4.57 -2.19 -18.31
CA PHE A 147 -5.01 -1.99 -16.93
C PHE A 147 -5.31 -3.33 -16.24
N GLY A 148 -4.64 -3.56 -15.10
CA GLY A 148 -4.72 -4.79 -14.32
C GLY A 148 -4.01 -6.00 -14.94
N GLN A 149 -3.21 -5.80 -15.98
CA GLN A 149 -2.35 -6.81 -16.57
C GLN A 149 -0.93 -6.74 -15.95
N PRO A 150 -0.07 -7.74 -16.20
CA PRO A 150 1.33 -7.70 -15.69
C PRO A 150 2.12 -6.46 -16.10
N ASN A 151 1.72 -5.82 -17.20
CA ASN A 151 2.31 -4.59 -17.73
C ASN A 151 1.40 -3.37 -17.50
N ASP A 152 0.62 -3.36 -16.43
CA ASP A 152 -0.19 -2.19 -16.06
C ASP A 152 0.69 -0.93 -15.98
N PRO A 153 0.29 0.18 -16.63
CA PRO A 153 1.13 1.37 -16.71
C PRO A 153 1.46 2.04 -15.38
N MET A 154 0.73 1.77 -14.29
CA MET A 154 1.11 2.25 -12.95
C MET A 154 2.34 1.52 -12.39
N VAL A 155 2.64 0.28 -12.84
CA VAL A 155 3.75 -0.51 -12.33
C VAL A 155 5.07 0.22 -12.58
N GLY A 156 5.92 0.24 -11.55
CA GLY A 156 7.19 0.96 -11.55
C GLY A 156 7.09 2.45 -11.21
N SER A 157 5.89 2.97 -10.95
CA SER A 157 5.67 4.40 -10.62
C SER A 157 5.07 4.56 -9.23
N LYS A 158 5.17 5.77 -8.66
CA LYS A 158 4.56 6.14 -7.39
C LYS A 158 3.28 6.93 -7.69
N ILE A 159 2.14 6.44 -7.25
CA ILE A 159 0.86 7.08 -7.51
C ILE A 159 0.49 8.12 -6.44
N GLY A 160 1.01 7.98 -5.23
CA GLY A 160 0.64 8.86 -4.12
C GLY A 160 -0.83 8.76 -3.74
N GLY A 161 -1.38 9.85 -3.25
CA GLY A 161 -2.77 9.97 -2.83
C GLY A 161 -3.05 9.33 -1.47
N VAL A 162 -4.16 9.74 -0.85
CA VAL A 162 -4.69 9.16 0.38
C VAL A 162 -6.14 8.78 0.19
N ASN A 163 -6.49 7.54 0.55
CA ASN A 163 -7.85 7.03 0.59
C ASN A 163 -8.07 6.30 1.93
N VAL A 164 -9.15 6.63 2.64
CA VAL A 164 -9.41 6.18 4.01
C VAL A 164 -10.62 5.26 4.13
N PHE A 165 -11.10 4.71 3.04
CA PHE A 165 -12.08 3.63 3.06
C PHE A 165 -11.38 2.28 3.34
N GLY A 166 -12.12 1.32 3.89
CA GLY A 166 -11.58 -0.02 4.12
C GLY A 166 -11.00 -0.66 2.85
N GLY A 167 -10.02 -1.54 3.02
CA GLY A 167 -9.39 -2.29 1.92
C GLY A 167 -7.90 -2.00 1.71
N GLY A 168 -7.28 -1.07 2.45
CA GLY A 168 -5.83 -0.87 2.45
C GLY A 168 -5.19 -1.50 3.69
N LEU A 169 -4.23 -2.41 3.50
CA LEU A 169 -3.55 -3.15 4.56
C LEU A 169 -2.05 -3.20 4.32
N ALA A 170 -1.26 -2.89 5.34
CA ALA A 170 0.19 -3.03 5.29
C ALA A 170 0.60 -4.51 5.28
N LEU A 171 1.70 -4.80 4.59
CA LEU A 171 2.24 -6.13 4.40
C LEU A 171 3.50 -6.30 5.22
N TYR A 172 3.45 -7.29 6.13
CA TYR A 172 4.58 -7.63 7.00
C TYR A 172 4.94 -9.10 6.81
N LYS A 173 6.24 -9.36 6.77
CA LYS A 173 6.78 -10.72 6.80
C LYS A 173 7.76 -10.88 7.96
N THR A 174 7.99 -12.11 8.38
CA THR A 174 9.05 -12.44 9.34
C THR A 174 10.31 -12.84 8.58
N ILE A 175 11.39 -12.11 8.80
CA ILE A 175 12.72 -12.42 8.25
C ILE A 175 13.66 -12.64 9.43
N ASN A 176 14.25 -13.83 9.53
CA ASN A 176 15.17 -14.16 10.62
C ASN A 176 14.62 -13.77 12.01
N THR A 177 13.38 -14.11 12.30
CA THR A 177 12.63 -13.75 13.53
C THR A 177 12.25 -12.27 13.67
N LEU A 178 12.68 -11.40 12.76
CA LEU A 178 12.33 -9.99 12.78
C LEU A 178 11.11 -9.71 11.88
N ARG A 179 10.12 -9.02 12.46
CA ARG A 179 9.00 -8.48 11.70
C ARG A 179 9.49 -7.36 10.79
N THR A 180 9.16 -7.44 9.52
CA THR A 180 9.60 -6.47 8.51
C THR A 180 8.40 -5.99 7.69
N LEU A 181 8.17 -4.68 7.70
CA LEU A 181 7.20 -4.03 6.81
C LEU A 181 7.79 -3.95 5.40
N VAL A 182 7.15 -4.60 4.44
CA VAL A 182 7.67 -4.72 3.06
C VAL A 182 6.90 -3.90 2.04
N GLY A 183 5.71 -3.45 2.37
CA GLY A 183 4.84 -2.67 1.49
C GLY A 183 3.39 -2.72 1.94
N ALA A 184 2.46 -2.58 1.00
CA ALA A 184 1.03 -2.68 1.30
C ALA A 184 0.20 -3.20 0.12
N LEU A 185 -0.98 -3.71 0.47
CA LEU A 185 -2.06 -4.12 -0.42
C LEU A 185 -3.20 -3.12 -0.33
N GLY A 186 -3.78 -2.78 -1.48
CA GLY A 186 -5.07 -2.07 -1.56
C GLY A 186 -6.06 -2.86 -2.40
N VAL A 187 -7.28 -3.00 -1.91
CA VAL A 187 -8.39 -3.69 -2.57
C VAL A 187 -9.58 -2.74 -2.68
N SER A 188 -10.23 -2.73 -3.84
CA SER A 188 -11.40 -1.89 -4.10
C SER A 188 -12.27 -2.52 -5.18
N GLY A 189 -13.58 -2.45 -5.04
CA GLY A 189 -14.53 -2.96 -6.03
C GLY A 189 -15.94 -3.18 -5.48
N ASP A 190 -16.12 -3.17 -4.17
CA ASP A 190 -17.38 -3.38 -3.49
C ASP A 190 -17.60 -2.31 -2.40
N SER A 191 -18.45 -2.54 -1.42
CA SER A 191 -18.53 -1.69 -0.24
C SER A 191 -17.19 -1.66 0.49
N SER A 192 -16.87 -0.54 1.14
CA SER A 192 -15.58 -0.39 1.82
C SER A 192 -15.32 -1.45 2.90
N CYS A 193 -16.38 -1.97 3.52
CA CYS A 193 -16.24 -3.07 4.48
C CYS A 193 -15.92 -4.40 3.79
N ALA A 194 -16.57 -4.70 2.66
CA ALA A 194 -16.27 -5.89 1.87
C ALA A 194 -14.85 -5.81 1.28
N ASP A 195 -14.45 -4.63 0.78
CA ASP A 195 -13.09 -4.35 0.34
C ASP A 195 -12.07 -4.71 1.43
N HIS A 196 -12.36 -4.32 2.70
CA HIS A 196 -11.49 -4.62 3.84
C HIS A 196 -11.42 -6.13 4.13
N TYR A 197 -12.56 -6.84 4.12
CA TYR A 197 -12.64 -8.28 4.35
C TYR A 197 -11.88 -9.05 3.26
N ILE A 198 -12.02 -8.64 2.00
CA ILE A 198 -11.30 -9.24 0.87
C ILE A 198 -9.80 -8.95 0.99
N ALA A 199 -9.40 -7.72 1.33
CA ALA A 199 -8.00 -7.37 1.54
C ALA A 199 -7.37 -8.19 2.67
N TRP A 200 -8.09 -8.35 3.79
CA TRP A 200 -7.62 -9.15 4.93
C TRP A 200 -7.35 -10.61 4.53
N LYS A 201 -8.31 -11.25 3.87
CA LYS A 201 -8.18 -12.62 3.37
C LYS A 201 -7.09 -12.75 2.30
N THR A 202 -6.95 -11.75 1.44
CA THR A 202 -5.87 -11.71 0.44
C THR A 202 -4.50 -11.65 1.11
N ARG A 203 -4.32 -10.77 2.12
CA ARG A 203 -3.08 -10.66 2.91
C ARG A 203 -2.76 -11.97 3.64
N PHE A 204 -3.77 -12.63 4.21
CA PHE A 204 -3.64 -13.93 4.85
C PHE A 204 -3.14 -15.00 3.87
N VAL A 205 -3.78 -15.14 2.70
CA VAL A 205 -3.35 -16.10 1.65
C VAL A 205 -1.92 -15.84 1.19
N LEU A 206 -1.51 -14.56 1.16
CA LEU A 206 -0.15 -14.17 0.78
C LEU A 206 0.88 -14.40 1.90
N ASN A 207 0.44 -14.78 3.11
CA ASN A 207 1.29 -14.95 4.29
C ASN A 207 2.15 -13.70 4.61
N LEU A 208 1.51 -12.51 4.56
CA LEU A 208 2.13 -11.20 4.79
C LEU A 208 1.44 -10.43 5.90
N ASP A 209 0.92 -11.14 6.89
CA ASP A 209 0.09 -10.66 7.99
C ASP A 209 0.77 -10.76 9.37
N SER A 210 2.11 -10.90 9.41
CA SER A 210 2.90 -10.84 10.64
C SER A 210 2.93 -9.42 11.21
N ILE A 211 1.75 -8.85 11.50
CA ILE A 211 1.59 -7.44 11.87
C ILE A 211 2.05 -7.13 13.30
N PRO A 212 2.46 -5.89 13.60
CA PRO A 212 2.61 -5.38 14.97
C PRO A 212 1.24 -5.06 15.58
N GLY A 213 1.24 -4.51 16.77
CA GLY A 213 0.03 -3.94 17.38
C GLY A 213 -0.57 -2.82 16.54
N GLY A 214 -1.90 -2.75 16.49
CA GLY A 214 -2.69 -1.72 15.82
C GLY A 214 -3.79 -1.16 16.72
N VAL A 215 -4.61 -0.28 16.17
CA VAL A 215 -5.67 0.44 16.89
C VAL A 215 -7.06 -0.20 16.75
N GLY A 216 -7.19 -1.17 15.89
CA GLY A 216 -8.44 -1.90 15.66
C GLY A 216 -8.71 -3.00 16.69
N PRO A 217 -9.80 -3.74 16.51
CA PRO A 217 -10.19 -4.84 17.41
C PRO A 217 -9.03 -5.82 17.65
N SER A 218 -8.89 -6.27 18.89
CA SER A 218 -7.82 -7.19 19.33
C SER A 218 -6.40 -6.66 19.05
N SER A 219 -6.21 -5.34 19.12
CA SER A 219 -4.93 -4.68 18.85
C SER A 219 -4.36 -5.00 17.46
N THR A 220 -5.21 -5.08 16.47
CA THR A 220 -4.85 -5.29 15.05
C THR A 220 -5.19 -4.07 14.21
N ASP A 221 -4.98 -4.15 12.89
CA ASP A 221 -5.45 -3.16 11.91
C ASP A 221 -6.83 -3.53 11.32
N ASN A 222 -7.58 -4.43 11.97
CA ASN A 222 -8.91 -4.78 11.52
C ASN A 222 -9.85 -3.58 11.59
N ILE A 223 -10.90 -3.61 10.77
CA ILE A 223 -11.95 -2.60 10.76
C ILE A 223 -12.70 -2.59 12.11
N ALA A 224 -12.90 -1.40 12.67
CA ALA A 224 -13.64 -1.20 13.92
C ALA A 224 -15.00 -0.56 13.62
N PHE A 225 -16.09 -1.18 14.08
CA PHE A 225 -17.45 -0.69 13.91
C PHE A 225 -17.97 -0.07 15.22
N ASP A 226 -17.26 0.96 15.69
CA ASP A 226 -17.55 1.62 16.99
C ASP A 226 -18.16 3.02 16.83
N ILE A 227 -18.61 3.37 15.63
CA ILE A 227 -19.30 4.65 15.39
C ILE A 227 -20.72 4.57 15.91
N SER A 228 -21.05 5.48 16.81
CA SER A 228 -22.40 5.65 17.38
C SER A 228 -22.77 7.13 17.46
N PRO A 229 -24.07 7.48 17.51
CA PRO A 229 -24.49 8.86 17.71
C PRO A 229 -24.04 9.41 19.07
N ASP A 230 -23.53 10.64 19.09
CA ASP A 230 -23.33 11.42 20.32
C ASP A 230 -24.67 12.04 20.86
N ALA A 231 -24.57 12.85 21.91
CA ALA A 231 -25.74 13.54 22.49
C ALA A 231 -26.43 14.53 21.52
N HIS A 232 -25.77 14.89 20.42
CA HIS A 232 -26.26 15.78 19.37
C HIS A 232 -26.61 15.03 18.08
N ASN A 233 -26.63 13.70 18.14
CA ASN A 233 -26.85 12.79 17.01
C ASN A 233 -25.82 12.87 15.90
N HIS A 234 -24.56 13.27 16.23
CA HIS A 234 -23.44 13.19 15.30
C HIS A 234 -22.78 11.81 15.39
N PRO A 235 -22.39 11.20 14.26
CA PRO A 235 -21.70 9.91 14.25
C PRO A 235 -20.26 10.07 14.77
N VAL A 236 -19.96 9.49 15.91
CA VAL A 236 -18.66 9.58 16.57
C VAL A 236 -18.12 8.18 16.86
N SER A 237 -16.85 7.95 16.54
CA SER A 237 -16.13 6.73 16.92
C SER A 237 -15.68 6.84 18.37
N THR A 238 -16.03 5.86 19.19
CA THR A 238 -15.62 5.80 20.60
C THR A 238 -14.09 5.67 20.75
N GLY A 239 -13.47 4.89 19.88
CA GLY A 239 -12.00 4.70 19.85
C GLY A 239 -11.25 5.74 19.02
N GLY A 240 -11.95 6.59 18.25
CA GLY A 240 -11.36 7.56 17.34
C GLY A 240 -10.84 6.98 16.01
N TRP A 241 -10.91 5.65 15.83
CA TRP A 241 -10.37 4.92 14.69
C TRP A 241 -11.41 4.09 13.95
N GLY A 242 -12.71 4.36 14.21
CA GLY A 242 -13.82 3.59 13.68
C GLY A 242 -14.15 3.89 12.23
N HIS A 243 -14.88 2.95 11.65
CA HIS A 243 -15.37 2.98 10.29
C HIS A 243 -16.89 2.71 10.30
N PRO A 244 -17.69 3.32 9.42
CA PRO A 244 -19.11 3.00 9.29
C PRO A 244 -19.34 1.52 8.99
N ASN A 245 -20.35 0.93 9.61
CA ASN A 245 -20.76 -0.44 9.33
C ASN A 245 -21.63 -0.47 8.07
N CYS A 246 -21.11 -1.05 6.97
CA CYS A 246 -21.78 -1.07 5.67
C CYS A 246 -22.97 -2.04 5.62
N ASN A 247 -22.98 -3.08 6.45
CA ASN A 247 -24.03 -4.10 6.52
C ASN A 247 -24.10 -4.68 7.94
N PRO A 248 -24.81 -4.02 8.87
CA PRO A 248 -24.88 -4.45 10.27
C PRO A 248 -25.39 -5.88 10.44
N ALA A 249 -26.31 -6.34 9.58
CA ALA A 249 -26.83 -7.70 9.64
C ALA A 249 -25.74 -8.75 9.40
N PHE A 250 -24.80 -8.46 8.51
CA PHE A 250 -23.66 -9.34 8.23
C PHE A 250 -22.53 -9.16 9.23
N TYR A 251 -22.01 -7.95 9.38
CA TYR A 251 -20.78 -7.70 10.14
C TYR A 251 -20.91 -7.86 11.64
N ASN A 252 -22.10 -7.59 12.22
CA ASN A 252 -22.35 -7.85 13.63
C ASN A 252 -22.47 -9.36 13.95
N SER A 253 -22.91 -10.15 12.98
CA SER A 253 -23.04 -11.61 13.12
C SER A 253 -21.76 -12.37 12.75
N ASN A 254 -20.84 -11.73 12.01
CA ASN A 254 -19.59 -12.29 11.55
C ASN A 254 -18.39 -11.44 11.99
N PRO A 255 -18.24 -11.18 13.31
CA PRO A 255 -17.21 -10.23 13.79
C PRO A 255 -15.78 -10.74 13.58
N SER A 256 -15.60 -11.99 13.20
CA SER A 256 -14.33 -12.66 13.47
C SER A 256 -13.60 -13.13 12.21
N LEU A 257 -13.11 -12.15 11.41
CA LEU A 257 -12.00 -12.44 10.49
C LEU A 257 -10.82 -13.07 11.23
N LEU A 258 -10.56 -12.65 12.47
CA LEU A 258 -9.48 -13.15 13.31
C LEU A 258 -9.58 -14.62 13.68
N VAL A 259 -10.79 -15.21 13.72
CA VAL A 259 -10.95 -16.64 13.99
C VAL A 259 -10.65 -17.48 12.75
N SER A 260 -11.13 -17.06 11.59
CA SER A 260 -10.95 -17.80 10.34
C SER A 260 -9.64 -17.48 9.62
N HIS A 261 -9.13 -16.27 9.83
CA HIS A 261 -7.91 -15.73 9.20
C HIS A 261 -7.12 -14.96 10.27
N PRO A 262 -6.49 -15.67 11.22
CA PRO A 262 -5.72 -15.04 12.29
C PRO A 262 -4.53 -14.30 11.72
N VAL A 263 -4.06 -13.29 12.45
CA VAL A 263 -2.82 -12.58 12.11
C VAL A 263 -1.62 -13.31 12.71
N GLY A 264 -0.49 -13.21 12.05
CA GLY A 264 0.74 -13.83 12.49
C GLY A 264 1.27 -14.81 11.44
N PRO A 265 2.44 -15.40 11.66
CA PRO A 265 2.92 -16.43 10.76
C PRO A 265 1.90 -17.58 10.74
N ASN A 266 1.37 -17.85 9.55
CA ASN A 266 0.48 -18.99 9.37
C ASN A 266 1.23 -20.27 9.73
N PRO A 267 0.62 -21.22 10.47
CA PRO A 267 1.24 -22.46 10.86
C PRO A 267 1.62 -23.34 9.68
#